data_a88e1234d9e108622b18830f20966571
#
_entry.id   a88e1234d9e108622b18830f20966571
#
_cell.length_a   1.000
_cell.length_b   1.000
_cell.length_c   1.000
_cell.angle_alpha   90.00
_cell.angle_beta   90.00
_cell.angle_gamma   90.00
#
_symmetry.space_group_name_H-M   'P 1'
#
loop_
_entity.id
_entity.type
_entity.pdbx_description
1 polymer ?
#
loop_
_entity_poly.entity_id
_entity_poly.type
_entity_poly.pdbx_seq_one_letter_code
_entity_poly.pdbx_strand_id
1 'polypeptide(L)'
;ANELVGVQPMTGPVGQIHTLRVRYSETGGGATAGDEALSPFKLASTYAGSPDATAAAEGQAGRKMSIQILKETVEAKTRRLSARWTFEAAQDAESMHGVDVEAEIMQALAQEIVVEIDQEMLAKLRALAPTVDTLDFNSGITGTQTYIGERHAILAILINRVANLIAARTRRGAGNYIVVSPQALTILQSATTSTFVRSTEGPFDAPTNSKFVGTLNGTVKVFVDNYAADGTSVLVGYKGSSETDAPAFYCPYIPLMSTGP
;
A
#
# COMPACT_ATOMS: atom_id res chain seq x y z
N ALA A 1 7.04 6.03 0.35
CA ALA A 1 6.59 5.07 1.38
C ALA A 1 5.63 5.70 2.39
N ASN A 2 5.90 6.92 2.86
CA ASN A 2 5.10 7.59 3.91
C ASN A 2 3.62 7.77 3.56
N GLU A 3 3.28 7.85 2.28
CA GLU A 3 1.91 8.03 1.81
C GLU A 3 1.11 6.73 1.74
N LEU A 4 1.78 5.59 1.69
CA LEU A 4 1.16 4.27 1.55
C LEU A 4 1.15 3.46 2.85
N VAL A 5 2.14 3.67 3.71
CA VAL A 5 2.33 2.93 4.96
C VAL A 5 2.58 3.87 6.14
N GLY A 6 2.32 3.39 7.35
CA GLY A 6 2.65 4.09 8.57
C GLY A 6 4.15 4.07 8.85
N VAL A 7 4.69 5.15 9.40
CA VAL A 7 6.08 5.25 9.80
C VAL A 7 6.17 5.32 11.32
N GLN A 8 6.85 4.34 11.92
CA GLN A 8 7.04 4.23 13.37
C GLN A 8 8.55 4.06 13.66
N PRO A 9 9.27 5.14 14.00
CA PRO A 9 10.69 5.04 14.31
C PRO A 9 10.94 4.16 15.54
N MET A 10 12.02 3.37 15.49
CA MET A 10 12.45 2.54 16.61
C MET A 10 13.57 3.22 17.40
N THR A 11 13.60 2.98 18.71
CA THR A 11 14.64 3.47 19.62
C THR A 11 15.74 2.46 19.87
N GLY A 12 15.57 1.21 19.44
CA GLY A 12 16.51 0.11 19.59
C GLY A 12 16.48 -0.84 18.39
N PRO A 13 17.39 -1.81 18.29
CA PRO A 13 17.47 -2.75 17.17
C PRO A 13 16.29 -3.73 17.12
N VAL A 14 15.55 -3.85 18.21
CA VAL A 14 14.33 -4.68 18.31
C VAL A 14 13.21 -3.83 18.85
N GLY A 15 12.07 -3.88 18.20
CA GLY A 15 10.84 -3.21 18.62
C GLY A 15 9.68 -4.18 18.68
N GLN A 16 8.59 -3.75 19.30
CA GLN A 16 7.34 -4.52 19.35
C GLN A 16 6.18 -3.64 18.91
N ILE A 17 5.33 -4.21 18.08
CA ILE A 17 4.05 -3.60 17.69
C ILE A 17 2.95 -4.37 18.41
N HIS A 18 2.12 -3.65 19.18
CA HIS A 18 0.98 -4.23 19.87
C HIS A 18 -0.30 -3.97 19.08
N THR A 19 -1.09 -5.01 18.92
CA THR A 19 -2.38 -4.93 18.25
C THR A 19 -3.47 -5.39 19.21
N LEU A 20 -4.49 -4.53 19.42
CA LEU A 20 -5.68 -4.86 20.18
C LEU A 20 -6.71 -5.49 19.27
N ARG A 21 -7.16 -6.69 19.58
CA ARG A 21 -8.22 -7.40 18.85
C ARG A 21 -9.38 -7.70 19.79
N VAL A 22 -10.59 -7.42 19.34
CA VAL A 22 -11.83 -7.80 20.02
C VAL A 22 -12.49 -8.90 19.20
N ARG A 23 -12.69 -10.05 19.81
CA ARG A 23 -13.26 -11.22 19.16
C ARG A 23 -14.45 -11.77 19.91
N TYR A 24 -15.37 -12.40 19.19
CA TYR A 24 -16.43 -13.17 19.83
C TYR A 24 -15.86 -14.47 20.42
N SER A 25 -16.13 -14.72 21.69
CA SER A 25 -15.68 -15.94 22.38
C SER A 25 -16.66 -17.10 22.25
N GLU A 26 -17.90 -16.84 21.85
CA GLU A 26 -18.96 -17.83 21.74
C GLU A 26 -19.63 -17.75 20.37
N THR A 27 -20.03 -18.90 19.83
CA THR A 27 -20.78 -18.98 18.59
C THR A 27 -22.26 -18.74 18.86
N GLY A 28 -22.89 -17.87 18.08
CA GLY A 28 -24.32 -17.65 18.16
C GLY A 28 -24.78 -16.42 17.37
N GLY A 29 -26.07 -16.32 17.12
CA GLY A 29 -26.68 -15.19 16.41
C GLY A 29 -26.18 -14.99 14.97
N GLY A 30 -25.39 -15.89 14.43
CA GLY A 30 -24.77 -15.76 13.10
C GLY A 30 -23.27 -15.46 13.13
N ALA A 31 -22.70 -15.12 14.28
CA ALA A 31 -21.26 -14.99 14.45
C ALA A 31 -20.66 -16.30 15.00
N THR A 32 -19.44 -16.61 14.59
CA THR A 32 -18.70 -17.78 15.02
C THR A 32 -17.65 -17.39 16.08
N ALA A 33 -17.39 -18.27 17.03
CA ALA A 33 -16.33 -18.03 18.02
C ALA A 33 -14.99 -17.79 17.32
N GLY A 34 -14.29 -16.71 17.70
CA GLY A 34 -13.05 -16.27 17.06
C GLY A 34 -13.22 -15.20 15.98
N ASP A 35 -14.45 -14.88 15.56
CA ASP A 35 -14.69 -13.79 14.61
C ASP A 35 -14.38 -12.42 15.24
N GLU A 36 -13.87 -11.52 14.41
CA GLU A 36 -13.55 -10.15 14.81
C GLU A 36 -14.82 -9.32 15.03
N ALA A 37 -14.93 -8.67 16.18
CA ALA A 37 -16.09 -7.84 16.51
C ALA A 37 -15.87 -6.34 16.22
N LEU A 38 -14.82 -5.73 16.77
CA LEU A 38 -14.56 -4.29 16.71
C LEU A 38 -13.09 -3.96 16.38
N SER A 39 -12.35 -4.90 15.84
CA SER A 39 -10.93 -4.66 15.55
C SER A 39 -10.71 -4.03 14.17
N PRO A 40 -9.50 -3.52 13.88
CA PRO A 40 -9.16 -3.01 12.56
C PRO A 40 -9.02 -4.08 11.46
N PHE A 41 -9.12 -5.35 11.82
CA PHE A 41 -9.07 -6.48 10.89
C PHE A 41 -10.45 -6.72 10.26
N LYS A 42 -10.55 -7.78 9.48
CA LYS A 42 -11.82 -8.17 8.86
C LYS A 42 -12.87 -8.42 9.93
N LEU A 43 -13.90 -7.59 9.93
CA LEU A 43 -15.02 -7.71 10.87
C LEU A 43 -15.94 -8.86 10.48
N ALA A 44 -16.61 -9.43 11.49
CA ALA A 44 -17.68 -10.39 11.23
C ALA A 44 -18.80 -9.77 10.39
N SER A 45 -19.32 -10.50 9.45
CA SER A 45 -20.46 -10.05 8.62
C SER A 45 -21.77 -10.02 9.38
N THR A 46 -21.85 -10.71 10.50
CA THR A 46 -23.04 -10.90 11.35
C THR A 46 -22.68 -10.64 12.80
N TYR A 47 -23.69 -10.37 13.60
CA TYR A 47 -23.54 -10.07 15.02
C TYR A 47 -23.90 -11.27 15.89
N ALA A 48 -23.23 -11.42 17.04
CA ALA A 48 -23.52 -12.48 18.00
C ALA A 48 -24.77 -12.21 18.84
N GLY A 49 -25.12 -10.94 19.06
CA GLY A 49 -26.38 -10.57 19.73
C GLY A 49 -27.57 -10.84 18.83
N SER A 50 -28.49 -11.66 19.27
CA SER A 50 -29.77 -11.85 18.60
C SER A 50 -30.89 -11.52 19.58
N PRO A 51 -32.06 -11.07 19.10
CA PRO A 51 -33.20 -10.85 19.97
C PRO A 51 -33.72 -12.20 20.51
N ASP A 52 -33.68 -12.36 21.82
CA ASP A 52 -34.25 -13.50 22.50
C ASP A 52 -35.51 -13.07 23.24
N ALA A 53 -36.44 -13.99 23.45
CA ALA A 53 -37.63 -13.71 24.24
C ALA A 53 -37.22 -13.34 25.68
N THR A 54 -37.85 -12.31 26.25
CA THR A 54 -37.50 -11.80 27.59
C THR A 54 -37.49 -12.90 28.65
N ALA A 55 -38.42 -13.81 28.60
CA ALA A 55 -38.50 -14.94 29.53
C ALA A 55 -37.33 -15.93 29.39
N ALA A 56 -36.71 -16.04 28.21
CA ALA A 56 -35.57 -16.89 27.97
C ALA A 56 -34.25 -16.20 28.29
N ALA A 57 -34.23 -14.86 28.25
CA ALA A 57 -33.05 -14.05 28.53
C ALA A 57 -32.87 -13.72 30.02
N GLU A 58 -33.93 -13.83 30.81
CA GLU A 58 -33.87 -13.58 32.25
C GLU A 58 -32.94 -14.57 32.97
N GLY A 59 -31.95 -14.01 33.65
CA GLY A 59 -30.97 -14.80 34.42
C GLY A 59 -29.86 -15.44 33.62
N GLN A 60 -29.80 -15.21 32.30
CA GLN A 60 -28.72 -15.69 31.46
C GLN A 60 -27.72 -14.58 31.11
N ALA A 61 -26.43 -14.87 31.18
CA ALA A 61 -25.40 -13.97 30.72
C ALA A 61 -25.42 -13.87 29.20
N GLY A 62 -25.35 -12.63 28.67
CA GLY A 62 -25.22 -12.42 27.24
C GLY A 62 -23.95 -13.06 26.67
N ARG A 63 -23.90 -13.19 25.34
CA ARG A 63 -22.76 -13.76 24.63
C ARG A 63 -21.50 -12.92 24.84
N LYS A 64 -20.41 -13.61 25.09
CA LYS A 64 -19.16 -12.98 25.55
C LYS A 64 -18.29 -12.58 24.38
N MET A 65 -17.62 -11.44 24.54
CA MET A 65 -16.49 -11.00 23.73
C MET A 65 -15.20 -11.06 24.56
N SER A 66 -14.10 -11.33 23.91
CA SER A 66 -12.77 -11.33 24.51
C SER A 66 -11.89 -10.26 23.85
N ILE A 67 -11.02 -9.68 24.67
CA ILE A 67 -10.01 -8.72 24.21
C ILE A 67 -8.66 -9.44 24.22
N GLN A 68 -7.97 -9.43 23.09
CA GLN A 68 -6.65 -9.99 22.93
C GLN A 68 -5.66 -8.91 22.52
N ILE A 69 -4.52 -8.88 23.17
CA ILE A 69 -3.40 -8.02 22.80
C ILE A 69 -2.36 -8.91 22.14
N LEU A 70 -2.13 -8.74 20.84
CA LEU A 70 -1.13 -9.45 20.10
C LEU A 70 0.14 -8.60 19.99
N LYS A 71 1.27 -9.26 20.09
CA LYS A 71 2.59 -8.67 19.89
C LYS A 71 3.18 -9.14 18.57
N GLU A 72 3.74 -8.21 17.82
CA GLU A 72 4.58 -8.53 16.69
C GLU A 72 5.95 -7.92 16.91
N THR A 73 6.99 -8.76 16.82
CA THR A 73 8.37 -8.34 17.01
C THR A 73 8.93 -7.85 15.69
N VAL A 74 9.54 -6.66 15.71
CA VAL A 74 10.21 -6.05 14.57
C VAL A 74 11.70 -6.03 14.87
N GLU A 75 12.49 -6.65 14.00
CA GLU A 75 13.95 -6.68 14.09
C GLU A 75 14.54 -5.80 12.99
N ALA A 76 15.51 -4.96 13.35
CA ALA A 76 16.19 -4.08 12.42
C ALA A 76 17.12 -4.90 11.51
N LYS A 77 17.05 -4.62 10.20
CA LYS A 77 17.94 -5.18 9.17
C LYS A 77 18.70 -4.06 8.51
N THR A 78 19.96 -4.31 8.18
CA THR A 78 20.86 -3.32 7.60
C THR A 78 20.96 -3.51 6.09
N ARG A 79 20.92 -2.41 5.34
CA ARG A 79 21.21 -2.35 3.90
C ARG A 79 22.54 -1.66 3.69
N ARG A 80 23.35 -2.19 2.79
CA ARG A 80 24.68 -1.65 2.49
C ARG A 80 24.89 -1.59 0.99
N LEU A 81 25.44 -0.47 0.54
CA LEU A 81 25.90 -0.27 -0.83
C LEU A 81 27.27 0.38 -0.80
N SER A 82 28.12 0.01 -1.74
CA SER A 82 29.44 0.62 -1.92
C SER A 82 29.69 0.95 -3.38
N ALA A 83 30.41 2.01 -3.62
CA ALA A 83 30.89 2.40 -4.93
C ALA A 83 32.38 2.69 -4.87
N ARG A 84 33.04 2.55 -6.01
CA ARG A 84 34.48 2.83 -6.15
C ARG A 84 34.69 3.78 -7.31
N TRP A 85 35.66 4.69 -7.12
CA TRP A 85 36.18 5.55 -8.17
C TRP A 85 37.64 5.75 -7.97
N THR A 86 38.34 6.06 -9.04
CA THR A 86 39.76 6.38 -8.97
C THR A 86 39.96 7.85 -8.62
N PHE A 87 41.06 8.15 -7.92
CA PHE A 87 41.40 9.53 -7.61
C PHE A 87 41.60 10.38 -8.88
N GLU A 88 42.22 9.78 -9.91
CA GLU A 88 42.43 10.42 -11.22
C GLU A 88 41.11 10.80 -11.88
N ALA A 89 40.12 9.90 -11.86
CA ALA A 89 38.81 10.17 -12.42
C ALA A 89 38.07 11.31 -11.67
N ALA A 90 38.18 11.36 -10.35
CA ALA A 90 37.64 12.44 -9.54
C ALA A 90 38.28 13.79 -9.87
N GLN A 91 39.62 13.83 -9.99
CA GLN A 91 40.38 15.03 -10.36
C GLN A 91 40.07 15.51 -11.78
N ASP A 92 39.97 14.60 -12.74
CA ASP A 92 39.65 14.93 -14.11
C ASP A 92 38.21 15.46 -14.24
N ALA A 93 37.23 14.87 -13.54
CA ALA A 93 35.84 15.33 -13.52
C ALA A 93 35.75 16.74 -12.91
N GLU A 94 36.46 17.03 -11.84
CA GLU A 94 36.46 18.35 -11.22
C GLU A 94 37.13 19.40 -12.12
N SER A 95 38.30 19.10 -12.71
CA SER A 95 39.03 20.03 -13.56
C SER A 95 38.38 20.28 -14.93
N MET A 96 37.78 19.26 -15.54
CA MET A 96 37.18 19.32 -16.88
C MET A 96 35.71 19.77 -16.88
N HIS A 97 34.95 19.35 -15.89
CA HIS A 97 33.49 19.53 -15.83
C HIS A 97 32.99 20.27 -14.59
N GLY A 98 33.85 20.54 -13.60
CA GLY A 98 33.45 21.15 -12.33
C GLY A 98 32.50 20.27 -11.49
N VAL A 99 32.53 18.95 -11.68
CA VAL A 99 31.68 17.97 -10.99
C VAL A 99 32.40 17.32 -9.85
N ASP A 100 31.80 17.34 -8.66
CA ASP A 100 32.27 16.57 -7.51
C ASP A 100 31.74 15.13 -7.63
N VAL A 101 32.64 14.21 -8.02
CA VAL A 101 32.30 12.79 -8.21
C VAL A 101 31.84 12.14 -6.92
N GLU A 102 32.40 12.50 -5.78
CA GLU A 102 32.00 11.94 -4.49
C GLU A 102 30.57 12.29 -4.13
N ALA A 103 30.19 13.56 -4.26
CA ALA A 103 28.82 14.00 -3.99
C ALA A 103 27.80 13.36 -4.93
N GLU A 104 28.11 13.24 -6.21
CA GLU A 104 27.27 12.59 -7.21
C GLU A 104 27.04 11.09 -6.91
N ILE A 105 28.11 10.37 -6.57
CA ILE A 105 28.03 8.94 -6.23
C ILE A 105 27.23 8.74 -4.94
N MET A 106 27.43 9.56 -3.93
CA MET A 106 26.71 9.49 -2.68
C MET A 106 25.20 9.71 -2.88
N GLN A 107 24.85 10.67 -3.72
CA GLN A 107 23.45 10.93 -4.09
C GLN A 107 22.85 9.75 -4.84
N ALA A 108 23.56 9.16 -5.79
CA ALA A 108 23.11 7.99 -6.53
C ALA A 108 22.89 6.77 -5.63
N LEU A 109 23.80 6.51 -4.69
CA LEU A 109 23.66 5.44 -3.71
C LEU A 109 22.47 5.65 -2.78
N ALA A 110 22.24 6.87 -2.32
CA ALA A 110 21.08 7.20 -1.50
C ALA A 110 19.76 6.96 -2.23
N GLN A 111 19.66 7.35 -3.49
CA GLN A 111 18.50 7.09 -4.33
C GLN A 111 18.25 5.59 -4.54
N GLU A 112 19.30 4.82 -4.80
CA GLU A 112 19.20 3.37 -4.98
C GLU A 112 18.66 2.67 -3.74
N ILE A 113 19.11 3.06 -2.55
CA ILE A 113 18.61 2.52 -1.27
C ILE A 113 17.13 2.88 -1.07
N VAL A 114 16.72 4.11 -1.36
CA VAL A 114 15.33 4.54 -1.24
C VAL A 114 14.43 3.75 -2.18
N VAL A 115 14.84 3.57 -3.43
CA VAL A 115 14.12 2.76 -4.43
C VAL A 115 13.99 1.31 -3.96
N GLU A 116 15.06 0.73 -3.42
CA GLU A 116 15.02 -0.64 -2.90
C GLU A 116 14.03 -0.81 -1.75
N ILE A 117 13.99 0.15 -0.81
CA ILE A 117 13.05 0.15 0.30
C ILE A 117 11.60 0.26 -0.22
N ASP A 118 11.34 1.17 -1.15
CA ASP A 118 10.01 1.35 -1.71
C ASP A 118 9.52 0.10 -2.47
N GLN A 119 10.39 -0.55 -3.24
CA GLN A 119 10.08 -1.80 -3.93
C GLN A 119 9.80 -2.94 -2.96
N GLU A 120 10.56 -3.06 -1.89
CA GLU A 120 10.31 -4.05 -0.87
C GLU A 120 8.97 -3.84 -0.17
N MET A 121 8.62 -2.61 0.16
CA MET A 121 7.33 -2.28 0.76
C MET A 121 6.17 -2.61 -0.18
N LEU A 122 6.27 -2.26 -1.46
CA LEU A 122 5.26 -2.59 -2.46
C LEU A 122 5.11 -4.10 -2.66
N ALA A 123 6.22 -4.84 -2.69
CA ALA A 123 6.20 -6.29 -2.80
C ALA A 123 5.50 -6.95 -1.61
N LYS A 124 5.75 -6.47 -0.40
CA LYS A 124 5.08 -6.95 0.82
C LYS A 124 3.59 -6.64 0.81
N LEU A 125 3.20 -5.45 0.40
CA LEU A 125 1.78 -5.07 0.28
C LEU A 125 1.05 -5.94 -0.75
N ARG A 126 1.68 -6.21 -1.90
CA ARG A 126 1.12 -7.10 -2.93
C ARG A 126 1.00 -8.54 -2.46
N ALA A 127 1.99 -9.03 -1.71
CA ALA A 127 1.93 -10.37 -1.13
C ALA A 127 0.81 -10.53 -0.08
N LEU A 128 0.51 -9.47 0.65
CA LEU A 128 -0.57 -9.44 1.64
C LEU A 128 -1.95 -9.35 0.99
N ALA A 129 -2.07 -8.66 -0.13
CA ALA A 129 -3.34 -8.40 -0.80
C ALA A 129 -3.79 -9.61 -1.65
N PRO A 130 -5.01 -10.15 -1.44
CA PRO A 130 -5.55 -11.17 -2.32
C PRO A 130 -6.03 -10.56 -3.65
N THR A 131 -5.98 -11.34 -4.71
CA THR A 131 -6.61 -10.98 -5.99
C THR A 131 -8.13 -11.06 -5.83
N VAL A 132 -8.83 -9.98 -6.12
CA VAL A 132 -10.29 -9.89 -5.99
C VAL A 132 -10.96 -9.93 -7.35
N ASP A 133 -10.47 -9.11 -8.30
CA ASP A 133 -11.01 -9.00 -9.64
C ASP A 133 -9.90 -9.05 -10.70
N THR A 134 -10.23 -9.49 -11.90
CA THR A 134 -9.31 -9.57 -13.03
C THR A 134 -9.94 -8.92 -14.25
N LEU A 135 -9.19 -8.08 -14.95
CA LEU A 135 -9.56 -7.48 -16.21
C LEU A 135 -8.63 -7.97 -17.32
N ASP A 136 -9.20 -8.63 -18.32
CA ASP A 136 -8.49 -8.94 -19.55
C ASP A 136 -8.75 -7.86 -20.60
N PHE A 137 -7.82 -6.92 -20.72
CA PHE A 137 -7.94 -5.81 -21.68
C PHE A 137 -7.50 -6.18 -23.09
N ASN A 138 -6.82 -7.31 -23.27
CA ASN A 138 -6.40 -7.81 -24.59
C ASN A 138 -7.54 -8.54 -25.31
N SER A 139 -8.50 -9.09 -24.58
CA SER A 139 -9.62 -9.77 -25.19
C SER A 139 -10.48 -8.76 -25.96
N GLY A 140 -10.59 -8.94 -27.28
CA GLY A 140 -11.35 -8.08 -28.16
C GLY A 140 -10.55 -7.09 -29.00
N ILE A 141 -9.24 -7.06 -28.89
CA ILE A 141 -8.37 -6.36 -29.85
C ILE A 141 -8.36 -7.11 -31.19
N THR A 142 -8.58 -8.42 -31.17
CA THR A 142 -8.69 -9.26 -32.36
C THR A 142 -10.15 -9.52 -32.70
N GLY A 143 -10.76 -8.63 -33.47
CA GLY A 143 -11.97 -8.93 -34.25
C GLY A 143 -13.33 -8.85 -33.59
N THR A 144 -13.45 -8.48 -32.34
CA THR A 144 -14.76 -8.14 -31.73
C THR A 144 -15.03 -6.63 -31.78
N GLN A 145 -16.22 -6.27 -32.21
CA GLN A 145 -16.66 -4.89 -32.40
C GLN A 145 -16.90 -4.12 -31.10
N THR A 146 -16.23 -4.46 -29.99
CA THR A 146 -16.38 -3.76 -28.73
C THR A 146 -15.41 -2.57 -28.70
N TYR A 147 -15.92 -1.41 -28.43
CA TYR A 147 -15.13 -0.18 -28.34
C TYR A 147 -14.12 -0.26 -27.18
N ILE A 148 -12.83 -0.11 -27.49
CA ILE A 148 -11.74 -0.29 -26.52
C ILE A 148 -11.85 0.67 -25.35
N GLY A 149 -12.30 1.91 -25.58
CA GLY A 149 -12.48 2.90 -24.52
C GLY A 149 -13.52 2.50 -23.46
N GLU A 150 -14.57 1.80 -23.86
CA GLU A 150 -15.56 1.29 -22.90
C GLU A 150 -14.96 0.17 -22.04
N ARG A 151 -14.13 -0.69 -22.62
CA ARG A 151 -13.41 -1.72 -21.85
C ARG A 151 -12.41 -1.11 -20.88
N HIS A 152 -11.72 -0.06 -21.27
CA HIS A 152 -10.82 0.66 -20.38
C HIS A 152 -11.59 1.32 -19.22
N ALA A 153 -12.81 1.78 -19.42
CA ALA A 153 -13.65 2.31 -18.35
C ALA A 153 -14.00 1.27 -17.28
N ILE A 154 -14.03 -0.02 -17.63
CA ILE A 154 -14.28 -1.11 -16.68
C ILE A 154 -13.23 -1.16 -15.57
N LEU A 155 -11.97 -0.81 -15.86
CA LEU A 155 -10.91 -0.77 -14.85
C LEU A 155 -11.24 0.20 -13.70
N ALA A 156 -11.76 1.38 -14.00
CA ALA A 156 -12.19 2.34 -12.98
C ALA A 156 -13.33 1.78 -12.12
N ILE A 157 -14.27 1.09 -12.74
CA ILE A 157 -15.40 0.44 -12.04
C ILE A 157 -14.89 -0.65 -11.10
N LEU A 158 -13.96 -1.48 -11.54
CA LEU A 158 -13.36 -2.54 -10.72
C LEU A 158 -12.56 -1.96 -9.54
N ILE A 159 -11.81 -0.89 -9.76
CA ILE A 159 -11.09 -0.18 -8.69
C ILE A 159 -12.05 0.35 -7.63
N ASN A 160 -13.15 0.99 -8.03
CA ASN A 160 -14.17 1.46 -7.11
C ASN A 160 -14.83 0.33 -6.33
N ARG A 161 -15.12 -0.78 -7.00
CA ARG A 161 -15.67 -1.98 -6.36
C ARG A 161 -14.74 -2.52 -5.28
N VAL A 162 -13.45 -2.64 -5.57
CA VAL A 162 -12.45 -3.12 -4.61
C VAL A 162 -12.28 -2.14 -3.45
N ALA A 163 -12.26 -0.83 -3.72
CA ALA A 163 -12.19 0.19 -2.68
C ALA A 163 -13.38 0.12 -1.71
N ASN A 164 -14.60 -0.04 -2.24
CA ASN A 164 -15.79 -0.21 -1.41
C ASN A 164 -15.82 -1.55 -0.66
N LEU A 165 -15.21 -2.59 -1.22
CA LEU A 165 -15.05 -3.87 -0.53
C LEU A 165 -14.12 -3.73 0.69
N ILE A 166 -13.07 -2.92 0.61
CA ILE A 166 -12.22 -2.58 1.75
C ILE A 166 -13.06 -1.89 2.84
N ALA A 167 -13.90 -0.93 2.47
CA ALA A 167 -14.80 -0.26 3.42
C ALA A 167 -15.76 -1.26 4.11
N ALA A 168 -16.33 -2.20 3.34
CA ALA A 168 -17.24 -3.21 3.89
C ALA A 168 -16.53 -4.18 4.85
N ARG A 169 -15.27 -4.52 4.59
CA ARG A 169 -14.51 -5.46 5.42
C ARG A 169 -13.93 -4.82 6.66
N THR A 170 -13.45 -3.60 6.57
CA THR A 170 -12.77 -2.90 7.68
C THR A 170 -13.69 -1.96 8.44
N ARG A 171 -14.75 -1.45 7.82
CA ARG A 171 -15.67 -0.42 8.36
C ARG A 171 -14.96 0.85 8.85
N ARG A 172 -13.76 1.11 8.31
CA ARG A 172 -12.97 2.30 8.61
C ARG A 172 -12.97 3.32 7.50
N GLY A 173 -13.07 2.88 6.27
CA GLY A 173 -13.10 3.71 5.09
C GLY A 173 -12.82 2.94 3.82
N ALA A 174 -13.21 3.51 2.68
CA ALA A 174 -12.91 2.96 1.37
C ALA A 174 -11.44 3.15 1.02
N GLY A 175 -10.92 2.34 0.10
CA GLY A 175 -9.57 2.50 -0.43
C GLY A 175 -9.36 3.93 -0.94
N ASN A 176 -8.27 4.56 -0.55
CA ASN A 176 -7.97 5.94 -0.87
C ASN A 176 -6.70 6.12 -1.71
N TYR A 177 -5.98 5.05 -2.00
CA TYR A 177 -4.86 5.07 -2.93
C TYR A 177 -4.84 3.83 -3.81
N ILE A 178 -4.23 3.96 -4.97
CA ILE A 178 -3.92 2.84 -5.87
C ILE A 178 -2.48 2.96 -6.36
N VAL A 179 -1.83 1.83 -6.54
CA VAL A 179 -0.52 1.72 -7.17
C VAL A 179 -0.69 0.93 -8.46
N VAL A 180 -0.36 1.54 -9.58
CA VAL A 180 -0.57 0.98 -10.92
C VAL A 180 0.74 0.81 -11.67
N SER A 181 0.79 -0.15 -12.60
CA SER A 181 1.87 -0.24 -13.57
C SER A 181 1.70 0.84 -14.66
N PRO A 182 2.74 1.18 -15.42
CA PRO A 182 2.61 2.14 -16.52
C PRO A 182 1.53 1.73 -17.55
N GLN A 183 1.37 0.44 -17.80
CA GLN A 183 0.34 -0.09 -18.68
C GLN A 183 -1.07 0.14 -18.14
N ALA A 184 -1.30 -0.12 -16.86
CA ALA A 184 -2.58 0.14 -16.21
C ALA A 184 -2.90 1.65 -16.18
N LEU A 185 -1.89 2.50 -16.01
CA LEU A 185 -2.06 3.95 -16.11
C LEU A 185 -2.52 4.37 -17.50
N THR A 186 -1.96 3.80 -18.57
CA THR A 186 -2.39 4.06 -19.95
C THR A 186 -3.86 3.72 -20.14
N ILE A 187 -4.32 2.60 -19.58
CA ILE A 187 -5.72 2.18 -19.62
C ILE A 187 -6.61 3.22 -18.92
N LEU A 188 -6.23 3.70 -17.74
CA LEU A 188 -6.99 4.72 -17.00
C LEU A 188 -7.04 6.05 -17.74
N GLN A 189 -5.96 6.47 -18.37
CA GLN A 189 -5.89 7.73 -19.12
C GLN A 189 -6.69 7.70 -20.43
N SER A 190 -6.83 6.54 -21.04
CA SER A 190 -7.50 6.36 -22.33
C SER A 190 -8.97 5.93 -22.22
N ALA A 191 -9.51 5.81 -20.99
CA ALA A 191 -10.92 5.50 -20.80
C ALA A 191 -11.84 6.62 -21.32
N THR A 192 -12.93 6.26 -21.97
CA THR A 192 -13.89 7.21 -22.57
C THR A 192 -14.59 8.10 -21.54
N THR A 193 -14.84 7.58 -20.36
CA THR A 193 -15.40 8.31 -19.22
C THR A 193 -14.31 8.50 -18.18
N SER A 194 -13.29 9.28 -18.52
CA SER A 194 -12.15 9.49 -17.62
C SER A 194 -12.57 10.34 -16.42
N THR A 195 -12.62 9.70 -15.27
CA THR A 195 -12.67 10.36 -13.96
C THR A 195 -11.27 10.61 -13.39
N PHE A 196 -10.26 10.32 -14.18
CA PHE A 196 -8.86 10.55 -13.83
C PHE A 196 -8.50 12.01 -14.05
N VAL A 197 -8.05 12.68 -13.00
CA VAL A 197 -7.54 14.05 -13.04
C VAL A 197 -6.03 14.00 -12.82
N ARG A 198 -5.28 14.51 -13.81
CA ARG A 198 -3.82 14.57 -13.73
C ARG A 198 -3.38 15.58 -12.68
N SER A 199 -2.38 15.24 -11.89
CA SER A 199 -1.71 16.18 -11.00
C SER A 199 -0.99 17.25 -11.82
N THR A 200 -1.18 18.51 -11.44
CA THR A 200 -0.49 19.66 -12.05
C THR A 200 0.82 19.99 -11.35
N GLU A 201 1.19 19.23 -10.32
CA GLU A 201 2.43 19.46 -9.59
C GLU A 201 3.66 19.05 -10.39
N GLY A 202 4.37 20.04 -10.87
CA GLY A 202 5.77 20.06 -11.27
C GLY A 202 6.24 19.13 -12.39
N PRO A 203 7.43 19.39 -12.94
CA PRO A 203 8.05 18.49 -13.89
C PRO A 203 8.39 17.15 -13.25
N PHE A 204 8.41 16.13 -14.08
CA PHE A 204 8.74 14.77 -13.69
C PHE A 204 10.19 14.71 -13.16
N ASP A 205 10.39 14.85 -11.87
CA ASP A 205 11.68 14.59 -11.25
C ASP A 205 11.90 13.08 -11.15
N ALA A 206 12.73 12.59 -12.05
CA ALA A 206 13.22 11.22 -11.96
C ALA A 206 14.18 11.08 -10.78
N PRO A 207 14.40 9.90 -10.26
CA PRO A 207 13.78 8.61 -10.43
C PRO A 207 13.12 8.16 -9.14
N THR A 208 11.91 8.45 -8.95
CA THR A 208 11.13 7.84 -7.89
C THR A 208 10.44 6.60 -8.42
N ASN A 209 10.54 5.56 -7.66
CA ASN A 209 10.01 4.25 -7.91
C ASN A 209 8.48 4.24 -8.00
N SER A 210 7.81 5.02 -7.16
CA SER A 210 6.40 5.27 -7.25
C SER A 210 6.13 6.77 -7.15
N LYS A 211 5.38 7.30 -8.10
CA LYS A 211 5.08 8.71 -8.20
C LYS A 211 3.57 8.93 -8.15
N PHE A 212 3.17 9.98 -7.44
CA PHE A 212 1.82 10.49 -7.50
C PHE A 212 1.55 11.11 -8.87
N VAL A 213 0.56 10.59 -9.59
CA VAL A 213 0.23 11.02 -10.94
C VAL A 213 -1.05 11.83 -10.99
N GLY A 214 -2.02 11.54 -10.13
CA GLY A 214 -3.30 12.21 -10.13
C GLY A 214 -4.30 11.57 -9.19
N THR A 215 -5.56 11.90 -9.37
CA THR A 215 -6.67 11.36 -8.58
C THR A 215 -7.69 10.68 -9.48
N LEU A 216 -8.29 9.61 -9.00
CA LEU A 216 -9.42 8.93 -9.61
C LEU A 216 -10.66 9.25 -8.79
N ASN A 217 -11.75 9.68 -9.45
CA ASN A 217 -13.01 10.09 -8.80
C ASN A 217 -12.85 11.19 -7.72
N GLY A 218 -11.78 11.96 -7.75
CA GLY A 218 -11.52 13.05 -6.79
C GLY A 218 -11.08 12.59 -5.39
N THR A 219 -11.11 11.30 -5.06
CA THR A 219 -10.82 10.78 -3.72
C THR A 219 -9.68 9.77 -3.67
N VAL A 220 -9.43 9.05 -4.75
CA VAL A 220 -8.41 8.01 -4.83
C VAL A 220 -7.14 8.56 -5.45
N LYS A 221 -6.04 8.54 -4.71
CA LYS A 221 -4.72 8.94 -5.20
C LYS A 221 -4.12 7.84 -6.07
N VAL A 222 -3.59 8.21 -7.22
CA VAL A 222 -2.97 7.28 -8.18
C VAL A 222 -1.46 7.43 -8.14
N PHE A 223 -0.77 6.34 -7.84
CA PHE A 223 0.69 6.25 -7.88
C PHE A 223 1.11 5.27 -8.98
N VAL A 224 2.16 5.60 -9.70
CA VAL A 224 2.74 4.75 -10.74
C VAL A 224 4.00 4.09 -10.23
N ASP A 225 4.07 2.77 -10.35
CA ASP A 225 5.27 1.99 -10.12
C ASP A 225 5.96 1.69 -11.46
N ASN A 226 7.02 2.43 -11.77
CA ASN A 226 7.76 2.27 -13.02
C ASN A 226 8.60 0.99 -13.09
N TYR A 227 8.80 0.31 -11.97
CA TYR A 227 9.53 -0.95 -11.91
C TYR A 227 8.60 -2.17 -11.96
N ALA A 228 7.29 -1.96 -12.02
CA ALA A 228 6.36 -3.06 -12.17
C ALA A 228 6.45 -3.69 -13.55
N ALA A 229 6.43 -5.02 -13.62
CA ALA A 229 6.36 -5.75 -14.88
C ALA A 229 5.01 -5.51 -15.55
N ASP A 230 5.01 -5.60 -16.89
CA ASP A 230 3.77 -5.54 -17.67
C ASP A 230 2.80 -6.63 -17.22
N GLY A 231 1.52 -6.29 -17.13
CA GLY A 231 0.50 -7.20 -16.62
C GLY A 231 0.45 -7.35 -15.10
N THR A 232 1.21 -6.52 -14.36
CA THR A 232 1.16 -6.51 -12.90
C THR A 232 -0.19 -5.97 -12.42
N SER A 233 -0.71 -6.57 -11.35
CA SER A 233 -1.98 -6.18 -10.76
C SER A 233 -1.96 -4.75 -10.20
N VAL A 234 -3.10 -4.09 -10.29
CA VAL A 234 -3.35 -2.84 -9.59
C VAL A 234 -3.53 -3.12 -8.10
N LEU A 235 -2.77 -2.43 -7.27
CA LEU A 235 -2.88 -2.52 -5.81
C LEU A 235 -3.79 -1.40 -5.31
N VAL A 236 -4.88 -1.76 -4.64
CA VAL A 236 -5.80 -0.82 -4.00
C VAL A 236 -5.62 -0.92 -2.49
N GLY A 237 -5.43 0.21 -1.83
CA GLY A 237 -5.21 0.24 -0.40
C GLY A 237 -5.89 1.40 0.29
N TYR A 238 -5.88 1.33 1.61
CA TYR A 238 -6.41 2.35 2.49
C TYR A 238 -5.35 2.76 3.52
N LYS A 239 -5.16 4.07 3.66
CA LYS A 239 -4.40 4.66 4.76
C LYS A 239 -5.21 5.80 5.37
N GLY A 240 -5.47 5.72 6.68
CA GLY A 240 -6.13 6.76 7.44
C GLY A 240 -5.21 7.95 7.74
N SER A 241 -5.76 8.94 8.41
CA SER A 241 -5.00 10.13 8.85
C SER A 241 -3.99 9.83 9.95
N SER A 242 -4.20 8.76 10.73
CA SER A 242 -3.28 8.31 11.77
C SER A 242 -2.22 7.38 11.19
N GLU A 243 -0.98 7.48 11.68
CA GLU A 243 0.11 6.56 11.31
C GLU A 243 -0.15 5.11 11.74
N THR A 244 -1.04 4.90 12.71
CA THR A 244 -1.45 3.57 13.16
C THR A 244 -2.53 2.94 12.28
N ASP A 245 -3.22 3.73 11.47
CA ASP A 245 -4.29 3.29 10.56
C ASP A 245 -3.73 3.07 9.16
N ALA A 246 -2.87 2.07 9.03
CA ALA A 246 -2.15 1.75 7.80
C ALA A 246 -2.06 0.22 7.61
N PRO A 247 -1.93 -0.26 6.36
CA PRO A 247 -1.84 -1.68 6.08
C PRO A 247 -0.51 -2.31 6.49
N ALA A 248 0.54 -1.51 6.59
CA ALA A 248 1.88 -1.93 6.98
C ALA A 248 2.62 -0.80 7.66
N PHE A 249 3.72 -1.14 8.33
CA PHE A 249 4.56 -0.17 9.03
C PHE A 249 6.00 -0.25 8.55
N TYR A 250 6.60 0.92 8.37
CA TYR A 250 8.04 1.09 8.18
C TYR A 250 8.64 1.60 9.49
N CYS A 251 9.56 0.83 10.07
CA CYS A 251 10.15 1.11 11.36
C CYS A 251 11.65 1.43 11.22
N PRO A 252 12.03 2.67 10.89
CA PRO A 252 13.44 3.05 10.78
C PRO A 252 14.11 3.11 12.15
N TYR A 253 15.34 2.61 12.26
CA TYR A 253 16.14 2.67 13.48
C TYR A 253 17.34 3.63 13.32
N ILE A 254 18.20 3.34 12.37
CA ILE A 254 19.36 4.19 12.06
C ILE A 254 19.18 4.79 10.67
N PRO A 255 19.33 6.12 10.53
CA PRO A 255 19.24 6.77 9.23
C PRO A 255 20.40 6.36 8.30
N LEU A 256 20.28 6.76 7.04
CA LEU A 256 21.33 6.56 6.06
C LEU A 256 22.61 7.27 6.53
N MET A 257 23.68 6.51 6.67
CA MET A 257 25.01 7.01 6.98
C MET A 257 25.98 6.64 5.88
N SER A 258 26.86 7.56 5.52
CA SER A 258 27.94 7.31 4.60
C SER A 258 29.28 7.27 5.36
N THR A 259 30.11 6.31 5.03
CA THR A 259 31.52 6.33 5.40
C THR A 259 32.32 6.92 4.25
N GLY A 260 33.12 7.91 4.50
CA GLY A 260 34.02 8.48 3.50
C GLY A 260 35.02 7.47 2.95
N PRO A 261 35.78 7.86 1.93
CA PRO A 261 36.79 7.02 1.29
C PRO A 261 37.91 6.62 2.24
#